data_6b5f6be97e4da62aa018d2b934f2d4cf
#
_entry.id   6b5f6be97e4da62aa018d2b934f2d4cf
#
_cell.length_a   1.000
_cell.length_b   1.000
_cell.length_c   1.000
_cell.angle_alpha   90.00
_cell.angle_beta   90.00
_cell.angle_gamma   90.00
#
_symmetry.space_group_name_H-M   'P 1'
#
loop_
_entity.id
_entity.type
_entity.pdbx_description
1 polymer ?
#
loop_
_entity_poly.entity_id
_entity_poly.type
_entity_poly.pdbx_seq_one_letter_code
_entity_poly.pdbx_strand_id
1 'polypeptide(L)' 'KVLTRGYAMVQSVDGAVIRSVRQVREGQSVTVQFGDGRLEAAVTARKEQRHESAESDL' A
#
# COMPACT_ATOMS: atom_id res chain seq x y z
N LYS A 1 11.03 3.96 14.00
CA LYS A 1 10.08 4.35 14.22
C LYS A 1 8.83 4.70 13.47
N VAL A 2 8.90 4.90 12.16
CA VAL A 2 7.67 5.10 11.42
C VAL A 2 6.72 3.94 11.62
N LEU A 3 7.25 2.72 11.62
CA LEU A 3 6.39 1.56 11.73
C LEU A 3 5.74 1.44 13.09
N THR A 4 6.36 2.00 14.10
CA THR A 4 5.79 1.92 15.43
C THR A 4 4.69 2.93 15.62
N ARG A 5 4.49 3.82 14.66
CA ARG A 5 3.43 4.81 14.76
C ARG A 5 2.22 4.45 13.93
N GLY A 6 2.11 3.20 13.54
CA GLY A 6 0.97 2.76 12.78
C GLY A 6 1.17 2.80 11.28
N TYR A 7 2.33 3.19 10.83
CA TYR A 7 2.63 3.15 9.40
C TYR A 7 2.94 1.73 8.97
N ALA A 8 2.78 1.47 7.70
CA ALA A 8 3.06 0.17 7.15
C ALA A 8 3.73 0.34 5.80
N MET A 9 4.51 -0.63 5.42
CA MET A 9 5.17 -0.64 4.13
C MET A 9 4.60 -1.78 3.31
N VAL A 10 4.24 -1.49 2.07
CA VAL A 10 3.66 -2.50 1.19
C VAL A 10 4.73 -2.94 0.21
N GLN A 11 4.85 -4.26 0.03
CA GLN A 11 5.81 -4.84 -0.87
C GLN A 11 5.13 -5.86 -1.75
N SER A 12 5.65 -6.05 -2.95
CA SER A 12 5.21 -7.14 -3.78
C SER A 12 5.78 -8.44 -3.24
N VAL A 13 5.32 -9.56 -3.77
CA VAL A 13 5.77 -10.86 -3.26
C VAL A 13 7.26 -11.08 -3.48
N ASP A 14 7.86 -10.39 -4.43
CA ASP A 14 9.28 -10.50 -4.67
C ASP A 14 10.09 -9.47 -3.89
N GLY A 15 9.46 -8.72 -3.02
CA GLY A 15 10.15 -7.82 -2.12
C GLY A 15 10.26 -6.39 -2.57
N ALA A 16 9.73 -6.05 -3.74
CA ALA A 16 9.83 -4.68 -4.23
C ALA A 16 8.85 -3.78 -3.48
N VAL A 17 9.32 -2.63 -3.06
CA VAL A 17 8.48 -1.68 -2.34
C VAL A 17 7.47 -1.07 -3.29
N ILE A 18 6.22 -1.03 -2.87
CA ILE A 18 5.15 -0.49 -3.68
C ILE A 18 4.82 0.89 -3.14
N ARG A 19 4.94 1.89 -3.99
CA ARG A 19 4.72 3.28 -3.61
C ARG A 19 3.56 3.91 -4.32
N SER A 20 2.96 3.21 -5.26
CA SER A 20 1.89 3.77 -6.06
C SER A 20 0.91 2.68 -6.40
N VAL A 21 -0.38 3.04 -6.47
CA VAL A 21 -1.40 2.09 -6.88
C VAL A 21 -1.18 1.61 -8.30
N ARG A 22 -0.39 2.35 -9.07
CA ARG A 22 -0.11 1.94 -10.44
C ARG A 22 0.82 0.75 -10.52
N GLN A 23 1.47 0.41 -9.41
CA GLN A 23 2.40 -0.72 -9.39
C GLN A 23 1.71 -2.02 -9.09
N VAL A 24 0.42 -2.00 -8.80
CA VAL A 24 -0.30 -3.22 -8.43
C VAL A 24 -1.49 -3.41 -9.35
N ARG A 25 -1.98 -4.63 -9.37
CA ARG A 25 -3.18 -4.99 -10.12
C ARG A 25 -4.16 -5.66 -9.19
N GLU A 26 -5.42 -5.62 -9.58
CA GLU A 26 -6.43 -6.33 -8.83
C GLU A 26 -6.12 -7.82 -8.87
N GLY A 27 -6.26 -8.46 -7.75
CA GLY A 27 -5.96 -9.87 -7.61
C GLY A 27 -4.52 -10.17 -7.27
N GLN A 28 -3.67 -9.18 -7.26
CA GLN A 28 -2.25 -9.38 -6.95
C GLN A 28 -2.07 -9.52 -5.44
N SER A 29 -1.18 -10.42 -5.05
CA SER A 29 -0.84 -10.56 -3.63
C SER A 29 0.26 -9.59 -3.26
N VAL A 30 0.16 -9.05 -2.06
CA VAL A 30 1.17 -8.12 -1.54
C VAL A 30 1.45 -8.48 -0.10
N THR A 31 2.57 -7.99 0.39
CA THR A 31 2.95 -8.14 1.78
C THR A 31 2.89 -6.77 2.43
N VAL A 32 2.26 -6.70 3.59
CA VAL A 32 2.20 -5.46 4.36
C VAL A 32 3.05 -5.66 5.60
N GLN A 33 4.06 -4.82 5.74
CA GLN A 33 5.04 -4.93 6.81
C GLN A 33 4.72 -3.91 7.89
N PHE A 34 4.54 -4.39 9.10
CA PHE A 34 4.34 -3.55 10.27
C PHE A 34 5.57 -3.63 11.17
N GLY A 35 5.57 -2.83 12.21
CA GLY A 35 6.69 -2.83 13.14
C GLY A 35 6.83 -4.14 13.90
N ASP A 36 5.72 -4.82 14.15
CA ASP A 36 5.74 -6.06 14.93
C ASP A 36 5.55 -7.30 14.08
N GLY A 37 5.54 -7.18 12.76
CA GLY A 37 5.38 -8.34 11.91
C GLY A 37 4.83 -7.94 10.56
N ARG A 38 4.36 -8.91 9.82
CA ARG A 38 3.82 -8.64 8.50
C ARG A 38 2.64 -9.54 8.22
N LEU A 39 1.84 -9.14 7.26
CA LEU A 39 0.74 -9.96 6.82
C LEU A 39 0.70 -9.98 5.30
N GLU A 40 0.01 -10.96 4.77
CA GLU A 40 -0.17 -11.06 3.34
C GLU A 40 -1.60 -10.67 3.01
N ALA A 41 -1.77 -9.97 1.91
CA ALA A 41 -3.07 -9.48 1.52
C ALA A 41 -3.20 -9.56 0.01
N ALA A 42 -4.42 -9.49 -0.48
CA ALA A 42 -4.67 -9.46 -1.91
C ALA A 42 -5.33 -8.13 -2.24
N VAL A 43 -4.96 -7.60 -3.39
CA VAL A 43 -5.55 -6.35 -3.86
C VAL A 43 -6.91 -6.69 -4.47
N THR A 44 -7.97 -6.21 -3.86
CA THR A 44 -9.31 -6.47 -4.38
C THR A 44 -9.75 -5.40 -5.36
N ALA A 45 -9.21 -4.19 -5.20
CA ALA A 45 -9.52 -3.10 -6.11
C ALA A 45 -8.45 -2.06 -5.96
N ARG A 46 -8.22 -1.31 -7.01
CA ARG A 46 -7.33 -0.16 -6.89
C ARG A 46 -8.02 1.03 -7.52
N LYS A 47 -7.83 2.18 -6.89
CA LYS A 47 -8.44 3.42 -7.36
C LYS A 47 -7.40 4.50 -7.28
N GLU A 48 -7.14 5.14 -8.42
CA GLU A 48 -6.22 6.26 -8.44
C GLU A 48 -6.96 7.50 -8.03
N GLN A 49 -6.31 8.27 -7.18
CA GLN A 49 -6.87 9.54 -6.77
C GLN A 49 -6.20 10.63 -7.55
N ARG A 50 -6.99 11.62 -7.93
CA ARG A 50 -6.45 12.77 -8.61
C ARG A 50 -6.04 13.80 -7.59
N HIS A 51 -5.12 14.62 -8.00
CA HIS A 51 -4.65 15.66 -7.12
C HIS A 51 -5.77 16.58 -6.66
N GLU A 52 -6.65 16.92 -7.56
CA GLU A 52 -7.71 17.83 -7.21
C GLU A 52 -8.60 17.24 -6.16
N SER A 53 -8.77 15.96 -6.17
CA SER A 53 -9.59 15.33 -5.14
C SER A 53 -9.00 15.53 -3.78
N ALA A 54 -7.71 15.39 -3.68
CA ALA A 54 -7.06 15.57 -2.41
C ALA A 54 -7.21 16.98 -1.91
N GLU A 55 -7.16 17.92 -2.81
CA GLU A 55 -7.28 19.30 -2.42
C GLU A 55 -8.66 19.62 -1.94
N SER A 56 -9.63 19.06 -2.57
CA SER A 56 -10.99 19.41 -2.23
C SER A 56 -11.36 18.94 -0.85
N ASP A 57 -10.57 18.10 -0.27
CA ASP A 57 -10.83 17.65 1.07
C ASP A 57 -10.49 18.70 2.09
N LEU A 58 -9.80 19.68 1.69
CA LEU A 58 -9.40 20.71 2.62
C LEU A 58 -10.44 21.80 2.68
#